data_4a85f8f9e11967f9b6d566f9fc51c884
#
_entry.id   4a85f8f9e11967f9b6d566f9fc51c884
#
_cell.length_a   1.000
_cell.length_b   1.000
_cell.length_c   1.000
_cell.angle_alpha   90.00
_cell.angle_beta   90.00
_cell.angle_gamma   90.00
#
_symmetry.space_group_name_H-M   'P 1'
#
loop_
_entity.id
_entity.type
_entity.pdbx_description
1 polymer ?
#
loop_
_entity_poly.entity_id
_entity_poly.type
_entity_poly.pdbx_seq_one_letter_code
_entity_poly.pdbx_strand_id
1 'polypeptide(L)'
;MLKKSWKNVLVGAMLLASLAMLLNGCGSDKQAAATQPKATKVEEAAAAVAKVPAYEREYGKLVEGIYNFVNDGDMGKVPQQGMTGIYELRDRMGYVDALNMLGYTLQDINNDKVPELIFAILDNEKQGKGYYGKDIYAVYTFVDGKIKFVDEGWARSNLQLLPNNMLLTRGNSSNTDYVLVLEDLLPNGNKRCVDMYFTRSKNGNAAANGLDVYRNDVGRDDVAVSQKTNMTAEDFFDMGAEMAGDSVKLELLPLKEYKQRGFNGLAMQYLECMGVHELQDAKFDLSKYEQVSVPNPFKGADVIFRSTKNLEEFRLLELASCKSVYSKDLLMADEKLVLHLESLETIPKNGISFKDDAGRERRFAILQSGKDGSIYLQEID
;
A
#
# COMPACT_ATOMS: atom_id res chain seq x y z
N MET A 1 32.50 15.32 30.13
CA MET A 1 33.04 15.82 28.87
C MET A 1 33.69 14.68 28.10
N LEU A 2 32.93 14.09 27.18
CA LEU A 2 33.45 13.27 26.09
C LEU A 2 32.34 13.08 25.08
N LYS A 3 32.16 14.09 24.21
CA LYS A 3 31.41 13.97 22.98
C LYS A 3 32.22 13.08 22.04
N LYS A 4 31.82 11.83 21.84
CA LYS A 4 32.28 11.00 20.73
C LYS A 4 31.24 10.98 19.63
N SER A 5 31.54 11.70 18.59
CA SER A 5 30.86 11.78 17.31
C SER A 5 30.76 10.39 16.65
N TRP A 6 29.56 9.96 16.38
CA TRP A 6 29.23 8.76 15.60
C TRP A 6 29.14 9.03 14.09
N LYS A 7 30.01 9.93 13.61
CA LYS A 7 30.14 10.14 12.15
C LYS A 7 31.41 9.43 11.72
N ASN A 8 31.27 8.22 11.18
CA ASN A 8 32.16 7.62 10.17
C ASN A 8 32.05 6.10 10.17
N VAL A 9 31.03 5.57 9.50
CA VAL A 9 31.11 4.30 8.76
C VAL A 9 30.28 4.46 7.50
N LEU A 10 30.86 5.10 6.54
CA LEU A 10 30.45 5.06 5.14
C LEU A 10 31.77 5.03 4.38
N VAL A 11 31.98 3.99 3.61
CA VAL A 11 32.70 3.93 2.33
C VAL A 11 33.09 2.48 2.06
N GLY A 12 32.62 1.95 0.96
CA GLY A 12 33.36 0.90 0.28
C GLY A 12 32.56 -0.25 -0.28
N ALA A 13 31.98 -0.09 -1.45
CA ALA A 13 32.08 -1.11 -2.50
C ALA A 13 31.60 -0.54 -3.83
N MET A 14 32.54 -0.06 -4.59
CA MET A 14 32.41 0.24 -6.02
C MET A 14 32.59 -1.02 -6.86
N LEU A 15 31.78 -1.09 -7.93
CA LEU A 15 32.12 -1.56 -9.29
C LEU A 15 32.80 -2.92 -9.50
N LEU A 16 32.11 -3.77 -10.26
CA LEU A 16 32.75 -4.47 -11.39
C LEU A 16 31.72 -4.76 -12.49
N ALA A 17 31.79 -3.92 -13.52
CA ALA A 17 31.25 -4.22 -14.84
C ALA A 17 32.25 -5.13 -15.55
N SER A 18 31.78 -6.18 -16.20
CA SER A 18 32.56 -6.90 -17.21
C SER A 18 31.73 -7.19 -18.45
N LEU A 19 32.04 -6.45 -19.43
CA LEU A 19 31.94 -6.51 -20.86
C LEU A 19 32.48 -7.84 -21.41
N ALA A 20 31.71 -8.55 -22.22
CA ALA A 20 32.27 -9.53 -23.15
C ALA A 20 31.62 -9.33 -24.50
N MET A 21 32.43 -8.80 -25.40
CA MET A 21 32.22 -8.75 -26.85
C MET A 21 32.82 -10.00 -27.50
N LEU A 22 32.34 -10.18 -28.74
CA LEU A 22 33.01 -10.74 -29.94
C LEU A 22 32.75 -12.22 -30.21
N LEU A 23 32.67 -12.74 -31.43
CA LEU A 23 32.89 -12.25 -32.80
C LEU A 23 32.31 -13.28 -33.78
N ASN A 24 31.81 -12.74 -34.90
CA ASN A 24 31.96 -13.20 -36.29
C ASN A 24 31.73 -14.66 -36.74
N GLY A 25 30.96 -14.78 -37.77
CA GLY A 25 30.99 -15.87 -38.75
C GLY A 25 30.14 -15.56 -39.96
N CYS A 26 30.76 -15.05 -40.98
CA CYS A 26 30.21 -14.90 -42.34
C CYS A 26 29.99 -16.23 -43.01
N GLY A 27 28.92 -16.39 -43.77
CA GLY A 27 28.71 -17.49 -44.71
C GLY A 27 27.46 -17.27 -45.56
N SER A 28 27.66 -16.85 -46.79
CA SER A 28 26.65 -16.69 -47.84
C SER A 28 26.05 -18.04 -48.24
N ASP A 29 24.73 -18.12 -48.47
CA ASP A 29 24.19 -18.55 -49.76
C ASP A 29 22.68 -18.31 -49.89
N LYS A 30 22.30 -17.95 -51.08
CA LYS A 30 20.96 -17.61 -51.55
C LYS A 30 20.07 -18.83 -51.64
N GLN A 31 18.83 -18.77 -51.14
CA GLN A 31 17.67 -19.34 -51.87
C GLN A 31 16.36 -18.69 -51.42
N ALA A 32 15.58 -18.25 -52.40
CA ALA A 32 14.28 -17.63 -52.19
C ALA A 32 13.22 -18.69 -51.90
N ALA A 33 12.39 -18.43 -50.91
CA ALA A 33 11.08 -19.09 -50.78
C ALA A 33 10.12 -18.28 -49.90
N ALA A 34 9.02 -17.90 -50.53
CA ALA A 34 7.67 -17.72 -50.01
C ALA A 34 7.45 -17.02 -48.69
N THR A 35 6.94 -15.83 -48.75
CA THR A 35 6.31 -15.01 -47.74
C THR A 35 5.12 -15.70 -47.08
N GLN A 36 5.24 -16.13 -45.82
CA GLN A 36 4.10 -16.33 -44.93
C GLN A 36 3.94 -15.11 -44.03
N PRO A 37 2.68 -14.67 -43.71
CA PRO A 37 2.47 -13.48 -42.90
C PRO A 37 2.84 -13.72 -41.46
N LYS A 38 3.58 -12.81 -40.88
CA LYS A 38 3.99 -12.76 -39.48
C LYS A 38 2.79 -12.70 -38.52
N ALA A 39 2.46 -13.84 -37.94
CA ALA A 39 1.60 -13.94 -36.75
C ALA A 39 2.39 -13.86 -35.42
N THR A 40 3.45 -13.04 -35.37
CA THR A 40 4.39 -13.10 -34.24
C THR A 40 4.45 -11.81 -33.40
N LYS A 41 3.54 -10.86 -33.61
CA LYS A 41 3.51 -9.64 -32.76
C LYS A 41 2.37 -9.55 -31.77
N VAL A 42 1.37 -10.43 -31.89
CA VAL A 42 0.19 -10.41 -30.99
C VAL A 42 0.43 -11.30 -29.76
N GLU A 43 1.22 -12.35 -29.90
CA GLU A 43 1.54 -13.27 -28.79
C GLU A 43 2.58 -12.71 -27.81
N GLU A 44 3.48 -11.85 -28.26
CA GLU A 44 4.49 -11.22 -27.38
C GLU A 44 3.92 -10.06 -26.55
N ALA A 45 2.86 -9.40 -27.01
CA ALA A 45 2.19 -8.34 -26.27
C ALA A 45 1.23 -8.89 -25.17
N ALA A 46 0.71 -10.09 -25.35
CA ALA A 46 -0.14 -10.76 -24.35
C ALA A 46 0.66 -11.36 -23.18
N ALA A 47 1.98 -11.54 -23.33
CA ALA A 47 2.84 -12.10 -22.26
C ALA A 47 3.37 -11.06 -21.26
N ALA A 48 3.10 -9.78 -21.48
CA ALA A 48 3.60 -8.68 -20.65
C ALA A 48 2.55 -8.02 -19.74
N VAL A 49 1.43 -8.69 -19.47
CA VAL A 49 0.58 -8.30 -18.33
C VAL A 49 1.33 -8.73 -17.08
N ALA A 50 1.98 -7.78 -16.42
CA ALA A 50 2.68 -8.01 -15.18
C ALA A 50 1.69 -8.65 -14.20
N LYS A 51 1.86 -9.94 -13.95
CA LYS A 51 1.01 -10.71 -13.02
C LYS A 51 1.15 -10.02 -11.67
N VAL A 52 0.05 -9.51 -11.12
CA VAL A 52 0.05 -8.83 -9.82
C VAL A 52 0.78 -9.71 -8.81
N PRO A 53 1.77 -9.19 -8.10
CA PRO A 53 2.51 -9.95 -7.12
C PRO A 53 1.57 -10.61 -6.10
N ALA A 54 1.89 -11.83 -5.70
CA ALA A 54 1.03 -12.57 -4.79
C ALA A 54 0.82 -11.84 -3.44
N TYR A 55 1.84 -11.12 -2.96
CA TYR A 55 1.76 -10.33 -1.73
C TYR A 55 0.73 -9.21 -1.84
N GLU A 56 0.64 -8.51 -2.97
CA GLU A 56 -0.32 -7.41 -3.15
C GLU A 56 -1.77 -7.88 -3.02
N ARG A 57 -2.06 -9.02 -3.64
CA ARG A 57 -3.39 -9.61 -3.56
C ARG A 57 -3.76 -10.01 -2.13
N GLU A 58 -2.83 -10.62 -1.41
CA GLU A 58 -3.10 -11.06 -0.04
C GLU A 58 -3.15 -9.88 0.94
N TYR A 59 -2.26 -8.89 0.78
CA TYR A 59 -2.31 -7.65 1.56
C TYR A 59 -3.60 -6.86 1.30
N GLY A 60 -4.09 -6.82 0.06
CA GLY A 60 -5.37 -6.18 -0.26
C GLY A 60 -6.52 -6.77 0.54
N LYS A 61 -6.60 -8.12 0.65
CA LYS A 61 -7.60 -8.80 1.48
C LYS A 61 -7.46 -8.45 2.97
N LEU A 62 -6.22 -8.34 3.46
CA LEU A 62 -5.95 -7.98 4.84
C LEU A 62 -6.39 -6.55 5.15
N VAL A 63 -6.05 -5.58 4.28
CA VAL A 63 -6.47 -4.18 4.43
C VAL A 63 -7.99 -4.07 4.35
N GLU A 64 -8.65 -4.80 3.43
CA GLU A 64 -10.11 -4.85 3.36
C GLU A 64 -10.74 -5.38 4.65
N GLY A 65 -10.18 -6.46 5.22
CA GLY A 65 -10.65 -7.00 6.49
C GLY A 65 -10.52 -6.00 7.64
N ILE A 66 -9.38 -5.32 7.74
CA ILE A 66 -9.16 -4.29 8.76
C ILE A 66 -10.07 -3.07 8.54
N TYR A 67 -10.26 -2.63 7.29
CA TYR A 67 -11.19 -1.56 6.96
C TYR A 67 -12.62 -1.90 7.44
N ASN A 68 -13.13 -3.07 7.07
CA ASN A 68 -14.47 -3.50 7.45
C ASN A 68 -14.61 -3.62 8.97
N PHE A 69 -13.60 -4.15 9.66
CA PHE A 69 -13.58 -4.18 11.12
C PHE A 69 -13.66 -2.77 11.72
N VAL A 70 -12.80 -1.85 11.28
CA VAL A 70 -12.78 -0.48 11.84
C VAL A 70 -14.08 0.25 11.54
N ASN A 71 -14.63 0.09 10.32
CA ASN A 71 -15.83 0.77 9.85
C ASN A 71 -17.12 0.28 10.53
N ASP A 72 -17.35 -1.02 10.56
CA ASP A 72 -18.63 -1.61 10.99
C ASP A 72 -18.51 -2.71 12.05
N GLY A 73 -17.30 -3.10 12.44
CA GLY A 73 -17.04 -4.13 13.43
C GLY A 73 -17.05 -5.55 12.87
N ASP A 74 -17.00 -5.73 11.55
CA ASP A 74 -16.94 -7.06 10.95
C ASP A 74 -15.63 -7.79 11.30
N MET A 75 -15.77 -8.85 12.10
CA MET A 75 -14.67 -9.71 12.54
C MET A 75 -14.33 -10.84 11.56
N GLY A 76 -15.12 -10.99 10.49
CA GLY A 76 -15.07 -12.18 9.64
C GLY A 76 -13.78 -12.36 8.85
N LYS A 77 -13.04 -11.26 8.60
CA LYS A 77 -11.82 -11.27 7.77
C LYS A 77 -10.60 -10.63 8.44
N VAL A 78 -10.69 -10.33 9.74
CA VAL A 78 -9.54 -9.77 10.47
C VAL A 78 -8.50 -10.84 10.78
N PRO A 79 -7.20 -10.49 10.77
CA PRO A 79 -6.16 -11.40 11.19
C PRO A 79 -6.26 -11.70 12.70
N GLN A 80 -5.75 -12.87 13.10
CA GLN A 80 -5.73 -13.24 14.53
C GLN A 80 -4.68 -12.49 15.35
N GLN A 81 -3.68 -11.89 14.69
CA GLN A 81 -2.55 -11.19 15.33
C GLN A 81 -2.39 -9.80 14.71
N GLY A 82 -1.76 -8.89 15.44
CA GLY A 82 -1.51 -7.53 14.97
C GLY A 82 -2.71 -6.61 15.07
N MET A 83 -3.68 -6.95 15.90
CA MET A 83 -4.92 -6.20 16.01
C MET A 83 -5.09 -5.45 17.34
N THR A 84 -4.20 -5.69 18.33
CA THR A 84 -4.35 -5.12 19.68
C THR A 84 -4.50 -3.61 19.66
N GLY A 85 -3.56 -2.89 19.04
CA GLY A 85 -3.61 -1.44 18.96
C GLY A 85 -4.78 -0.92 18.12
N ILE A 86 -5.15 -1.62 17.05
CA ILE A 86 -6.27 -1.27 16.19
C ILE A 86 -7.61 -1.45 16.94
N TYR A 87 -7.76 -2.51 17.75
CA TYR A 87 -8.90 -2.70 18.65
C TYR A 87 -8.99 -1.55 19.67
N GLU A 88 -7.89 -1.25 20.35
CA GLU A 88 -7.83 -0.18 21.34
C GLU A 88 -8.16 1.19 20.74
N LEU A 89 -7.67 1.46 19.51
CA LEU A 89 -7.97 2.69 18.79
C LEU A 89 -9.46 2.81 18.51
N ARG A 90 -10.07 1.77 17.94
CA ARG A 90 -11.50 1.73 17.62
C ARG A 90 -12.37 1.86 18.87
N ASP A 91 -12.00 1.18 19.96
CA ASP A 91 -12.75 1.20 21.22
C ASP A 91 -12.74 2.58 21.88
N ARG A 92 -11.58 3.26 21.86
CA ARG A 92 -11.43 4.58 22.47
C ARG A 92 -12.01 5.72 21.66
N MET A 93 -11.89 5.68 20.33
CA MET A 93 -12.20 6.82 19.45
C MET A 93 -13.53 6.65 18.72
N GLY A 94 -14.08 5.43 18.68
CA GLY A 94 -15.19 5.09 17.80
C GLY A 94 -14.74 4.91 16.33
N TYR A 95 -15.63 4.35 15.51
CA TYR A 95 -15.28 3.91 14.15
C TYR A 95 -14.90 5.08 13.21
N VAL A 96 -15.60 6.21 13.29
CA VAL A 96 -15.34 7.36 12.40
C VAL A 96 -13.94 7.93 12.63
N ASP A 97 -13.60 8.18 13.89
CA ASP A 97 -12.31 8.77 14.23
C ASP A 97 -11.17 7.75 14.03
N ALA A 98 -11.39 6.48 14.34
CA ALA A 98 -10.41 5.43 14.07
C ALA A 98 -10.08 5.31 12.57
N LEU A 99 -11.08 5.35 11.67
CA LEU A 99 -10.86 5.39 10.22
C LEU A 99 -10.08 6.64 9.78
N ASN A 100 -10.32 7.79 10.43
CA ASN A 100 -9.62 9.04 10.11
C ASN A 100 -8.17 9.04 10.60
N MET A 101 -7.87 8.27 11.64
CA MET A 101 -6.54 8.25 12.28
C MET A 101 -5.64 7.13 11.78
N LEU A 102 -6.17 6.07 11.20
CA LEU A 102 -5.38 4.93 10.74
C LEU A 102 -5.03 5.06 9.25
N GLY A 103 -3.78 4.80 8.93
CA GLY A 103 -3.28 4.68 7.57
C GLY A 103 -2.43 3.43 7.40
N TYR A 104 -2.03 3.13 6.16
CA TYR A 104 -1.15 2.00 5.85
C TYR A 104 -0.19 2.36 4.72
N THR A 105 0.91 1.62 4.65
CA THR A 105 1.90 1.74 3.59
C THR A 105 2.56 0.39 3.29
N LEU A 106 3.25 0.34 2.15
CA LEU A 106 4.12 -0.77 1.77
C LEU A 106 5.56 -0.28 1.76
N GLN A 107 6.43 -0.91 2.54
CA GLN A 107 7.84 -0.57 2.60
C GLN A 107 8.70 -1.83 2.82
N ASP A 108 9.66 -2.06 1.95
CA ASP A 108 10.64 -3.13 2.11
C ASP A 108 11.66 -2.74 3.19
N ILE A 109 11.49 -3.29 4.40
CA ILE A 109 12.35 -2.97 5.55
C ILE A 109 13.41 -4.04 5.83
N ASN A 110 13.32 -5.21 5.17
CA ASN A 110 14.27 -6.30 5.32
C ASN A 110 15.15 -6.53 4.07
N ASN A 111 14.94 -5.72 3.01
CA ASN A 111 15.64 -5.74 1.74
C ASN A 111 15.53 -7.06 0.96
N ASP A 112 14.41 -7.76 1.06
CA ASP A 112 14.15 -9.01 0.33
C ASP A 112 13.36 -8.79 -0.98
N LYS A 113 13.02 -7.52 -1.30
CA LYS A 113 12.23 -7.05 -2.45
C LYS A 113 10.74 -7.36 -2.36
N VAL A 114 10.27 -7.83 -1.24
CA VAL A 114 8.86 -7.97 -0.92
C VAL A 114 8.55 -6.96 0.18
N PRO A 115 7.78 -5.90 -0.09
CA PRO A 115 7.54 -4.89 0.93
C PRO A 115 6.68 -5.44 2.06
N GLU A 116 6.94 -4.98 3.28
CA GLU A 116 6.07 -5.17 4.42
C GLU A 116 4.85 -4.26 4.34
N LEU A 117 3.71 -4.76 4.79
CA LEU A 117 2.51 -3.97 5.02
C LEU A 117 2.53 -3.42 6.45
N ILE A 118 2.56 -2.09 6.55
CA ILE A 118 2.65 -1.39 7.83
C ILE A 118 1.39 -0.56 8.04
N PHE A 119 0.71 -0.73 9.17
CA PHE A 119 -0.36 0.15 9.64
C PHE A 119 0.19 1.11 10.67
N ALA A 120 -0.11 2.40 10.54
CA ALA A 120 0.37 3.41 11.48
C ALA A 120 -0.68 4.52 11.68
N ILE A 121 -0.52 5.27 12.77
CA ILE A 121 -1.35 6.44 13.06
C ILE A 121 -0.93 7.60 12.17
N LEU A 122 -1.91 8.25 11.56
CA LEU A 122 -1.72 9.48 10.81
C LEU A 122 -1.42 10.64 11.75
N ASP A 123 -0.41 11.44 11.43
CA ASP A 123 -0.21 12.75 12.06
C ASP A 123 -1.44 13.61 11.79
N ASN A 124 -1.88 14.41 12.78
CA ASN A 124 -3.07 15.24 12.65
C ASN A 124 -2.96 16.33 11.56
N GLU A 125 -1.76 16.59 11.07
CA GLU A 125 -1.50 17.58 10.06
C GLU A 125 -1.13 16.97 8.72
N LYS A 126 -1.95 17.27 7.69
CA LYS A 126 -1.62 16.95 6.31
C LYS A 126 -0.43 17.80 5.86
N GLN A 127 0.71 17.19 5.61
CA GLN A 127 1.90 17.89 5.12
C GLN A 127 1.90 17.88 3.58
N GLY A 128 1.61 19.02 2.98
CA GLY A 128 1.51 19.15 1.52
C GLY A 128 0.36 18.32 0.94
N LYS A 129 0.67 17.38 0.03
CA LYS A 129 -0.32 16.48 -0.58
C LYS A 129 -0.42 15.10 0.08
N GLY A 130 0.49 14.78 1.01
CA GLY A 130 0.60 13.47 1.65
C GLY A 130 0.07 13.42 3.08
N TYR A 131 -0.16 12.22 3.55
CA TYR A 131 -0.40 11.91 4.96
C TYR A 131 0.81 11.18 5.49
N TYR A 132 1.21 11.48 6.71
CA TYR A 132 2.41 10.92 7.33
C TYR A 132 2.10 10.45 8.75
N GLY A 133 2.91 9.53 9.24
CA GLY A 133 2.86 9.06 10.62
C GLY A 133 4.10 8.24 10.97
N LYS A 134 4.32 8.00 12.25
CA LYS A 134 5.49 7.25 12.73
C LYS A 134 5.16 6.17 13.76
N ASP A 135 3.99 6.28 14.42
CA ASP A 135 3.59 5.32 15.44
C ASP A 135 2.89 4.14 14.76
N ILE A 136 3.57 3.01 14.71
CA ILE A 136 3.16 1.80 14.02
C ILE A 136 2.23 0.98 14.92
N TYR A 137 1.13 0.49 14.35
CA TYR A 137 0.13 -0.34 15.04
C TYR A 137 0.21 -1.81 14.63
N ALA A 138 0.65 -2.10 13.41
CA ALA A 138 0.91 -3.48 13.00
C ALA A 138 1.89 -3.53 11.83
N VAL A 139 2.70 -4.57 11.79
CA VAL A 139 3.60 -4.91 10.69
C VAL A 139 3.34 -6.35 10.26
N TYR A 140 3.16 -6.54 8.96
CA TYR A 140 3.02 -7.87 8.34
C TYR A 140 4.02 -8.00 7.20
N THR A 141 4.58 -9.19 7.04
CA THR A 141 5.43 -9.57 5.91
C THR A 141 4.80 -10.70 5.13
N PHE A 142 5.30 -10.97 3.91
CA PHE A 142 4.80 -12.03 3.05
C PHE A 142 5.92 -13.03 2.78
N VAL A 143 5.85 -14.19 3.40
CA VAL A 143 6.85 -15.26 3.33
C VAL A 143 6.19 -16.56 2.93
N ASP A 144 6.81 -17.31 2.02
CA ASP A 144 6.33 -18.64 1.57
C ASP A 144 4.87 -18.63 1.08
N GLY A 145 4.48 -17.55 0.40
CA GLY A 145 3.15 -17.41 -0.17
C GLY A 145 2.06 -17.06 0.84
N LYS A 146 2.41 -16.63 2.05
CA LYS A 146 1.46 -16.32 3.13
C LYS A 146 1.83 -15.03 3.85
N ILE A 147 0.81 -14.35 4.35
CA ILE A 147 1.00 -13.24 5.29
C ILE A 147 1.48 -13.80 6.62
N LYS A 148 2.51 -13.18 7.17
CA LYS A 148 3.05 -13.45 8.49
C LYS A 148 3.03 -12.17 9.31
N PHE A 149 2.50 -12.25 10.53
CA PHE A 149 2.59 -11.17 11.51
C PHE A 149 4.04 -11.01 11.99
N VAL A 150 4.48 -9.77 12.11
CA VAL A 150 5.84 -9.39 12.56
C VAL A 150 5.78 -8.79 13.94
N ASP A 151 5.08 -7.66 14.10
CA ASP A 151 5.00 -6.93 15.36
C ASP A 151 3.80 -5.98 15.41
N GLU A 152 3.43 -5.52 16.61
CA GLU A 152 2.36 -4.54 16.81
C GLU A 152 2.69 -3.51 17.90
N GLY A 153 2.19 -2.28 17.67
CA GLY A 153 2.14 -1.23 18.68
C GLY A 153 0.74 -1.14 19.30
N TRP A 154 0.68 -0.72 20.57
CA TRP A 154 -0.54 -0.55 21.35
C TRP A 154 -0.30 0.44 22.52
N ALA A 155 -1.30 0.74 23.32
CA ALA A 155 -1.23 1.81 24.33
C ALA A 155 -0.02 1.75 25.29
N ARG A 156 0.54 0.56 25.53
CA ARG A 156 1.71 0.37 26.38
C ARG A 156 2.97 -0.08 25.65
N SER A 157 2.92 -0.17 24.33
CA SER A 157 4.03 -0.61 23.48
C SER A 157 4.06 0.23 22.21
N ASN A 158 4.88 1.25 22.19
CA ASN A 158 5.06 2.09 21.01
C ASN A 158 6.08 1.45 20.08
N LEU A 159 5.68 1.22 18.85
CA LEU A 159 6.50 0.64 17.79
C LEU A 159 6.78 1.70 16.72
N GLN A 160 8.04 1.85 16.33
CA GLN A 160 8.48 2.84 15.32
C GLN A 160 9.55 2.24 14.41
N LEU A 161 9.74 2.83 13.23
CA LEU A 161 10.79 2.47 12.29
C LEU A 161 11.92 3.50 12.36
N LEU A 162 13.17 3.03 12.45
CA LEU A 162 14.36 3.86 12.40
C LEU A 162 14.92 3.99 10.96
N PRO A 163 15.73 5.00 10.66
CA PRO A 163 16.30 5.23 9.32
C PRO A 163 17.14 4.07 8.75
N ASN A 164 17.63 3.19 9.61
CA ASN A 164 18.39 1.98 9.24
C ASN A 164 17.51 0.74 9.06
N ASN A 165 16.17 0.93 8.94
CA ASN A 165 15.16 -0.12 8.84
C ASN A 165 15.01 -1.02 10.08
N MET A 166 15.56 -0.63 11.22
CA MET A 166 15.33 -1.35 12.48
C MET A 166 13.99 -0.95 13.09
N LEU A 167 13.32 -1.90 13.70
CA LEU A 167 12.14 -1.67 14.51
C LEU A 167 12.57 -1.26 15.93
N LEU A 168 12.04 -0.16 16.42
CA LEU A 168 12.21 0.33 17.77
C LEU A 168 10.92 0.10 18.56
N THR A 169 10.97 -0.79 19.54
CA THR A 169 9.87 -0.98 20.51
C THR A 169 10.21 -0.31 21.82
N ARG A 170 9.30 0.53 22.30
CA ARG A 170 9.36 1.15 23.62
C ARG A 170 8.08 0.83 24.37
N GLY A 171 8.20 0.18 25.51
CA GLY A 171 7.02 -0.24 26.25
C GLY A 171 7.23 -0.30 27.74
N ASN A 172 6.12 -0.58 28.46
CA ASN A 172 6.15 -0.83 29.88
C ASN A 172 5.04 -1.81 30.29
N SER A 173 5.38 -2.73 31.17
CA SER A 173 4.42 -3.62 31.81
C SER A 173 3.96 -3.11 33.18
N SER A 174 4.77 -2.25 33.81
CA SER A 174 4.50 -1.64 35.11
C SER A 174 5.17 -0.27 35.22
N ASN A 175 5.05 0.38 36.37
CA ASN A 175 5.75 1.64 36.66
C ASN A 175 7.26 1.49 36.87
N THR A 176 7.78 0.26 36.84
CA THR A 176 9.20 -0.05 37.08
C THR A 176 9.82 -0.90 35.97
N ASP A 177 8.99 -1.52 35.13
CA ASP A 177 9.44 -2.47 34.12
C ASP A 177 9.21 -1.86 32.73
N TYR A 178 10.19 -1.07 32.29
CA TYR A 178 10.25 -0.46 30.96
C TYR A 178 11.17 -1.28 30.07
N VAL A 179 10.87 -1.31 28.80
CA VAL A 179 11.68 -1.94 27.76
C VAL A 179 11.96 -0.98 26.61
N LEU A 180 13.14 -1.11 26.02
CA LEU A 180 13.57 -0.47 24.78
C LEU A 180 14.28 -1.55 23.97
N VAL A 181 13.70 -1.92 22.83
CA VAL A 181 14.19 -3.02 22.01
C VAL A 181 14.46 -2.53 20.60
N LEU A 182 15.60 -2.89 20.07
CA LEU A 182 16.01 -2.70 18.68
C LEU A 182 16.04 -4.05 17.99
N GLU A 183 15.27 -4.20 16.93
CA GLU A 183 15.15 -5.46 16.20
C GLU A 183 15.28 -5.27 14.69
N ASP A 184 15.99 -6.20 14.06
CA ASP A 184 15.98 -6.37 12.61
C ASP A 184 14.86 -7.32 12.21
N LEU A 185 14.20 -7.03 11.10
CA LEU A 185 13.37 -8.00 10.40
C LEU A 185 14.23 -8.79 9.40
N LEU A 186 14.20 -10.10 9.50
CA LEU A 186 14.93 -10.99 8.59
C LEU A 186 14.04 -11.38 7.39
N PRO A 187 14.63 -11.77 6.23
CA PRO A 187 13.86 -12.18 5.05
C PRO A 187 12.89 -13.36 5.27
N ASN A 188 13.11 -14.18 6.29
CA ASN A 188 12.18 -15.25 6.67
C ASN A 188 11.02 -14.75 7.56
N GLY A 189 10.90 -13.45 7.75
CA GLY A 189 9.87 -12.80 8.55
C GLY A 189 10.03 -13.00 10.06
N ASN A 190 11.18 -13.45 10.55
CA ASN A 190 11.50 -13.47 11.97
C ASN A 190 12.19 -12.18 12.37
N LYS A 191 11.97 -11.74 13.60
CA LYS A 191 12.74 -10.65 14.20
C LYS A 191 14.02 -11.21 14.85
N ARG A 192 15.07 -10.40 14.81
CA ARG A 192 16.30 -10.62 15.53
C ARG A 192 16.56 -9.43 16.44
N CYS A 193 16.64 -9.66 17.74
CA CYS A 193 17.06 -8.62 18.67
C CYS A 193 18.51 -8.22 18.36
N VAL A 194 18.73 -6.93 18.19
CA VAL A 194 20.05 -6.34 18.00
C VAL A 194 20.55 -5.77 19.32
N ASP A 195 19.67 -5.12 20.05
CA ASP A 195 19.97 -4.57 21.36
C ASP A 195 18.67 -4.41 22.17
N MET A 196 18.72 -4.70 23.43
CA MET A 196 17.59 -4.56 24.35
C MET A 196 18.04 -3.98 25.66
N TYR A 197 17.38 -2.93 26.09
CA TYR A 197 17.52 -2.36 27.43
C TYR A 197 16.20 -2.51 28.17
N PHE A 198 16.28 -2.80 29.46
CA PHE A 198 15.10 -2.84 30.30
C PHE A 198 15.41 -2.43 31.72
N THR A 199 14.39 -2.04 32.45
CA THR A 199 14.52 -1.61 33.83
C THR A 199 13.92 -2.61 34.79
N ARG A 200 14.46 -2.64 36.03
CA ARG A 200 13.91 -3.36 37.16
C ARG A 200 14.01 -2.51 38.44
N SER A 201 13.05 -2.67 39.33
CA SER A 201 13.05 -1.98 40.61
C SER A 201 14.20 -2.42 41.50
N LYS A 202 14.92 -1.47 42.09
CA LYS A 202 15.84 -1.72 43.16
C LYS A 202 15.06 -2.02 44.42
N ASN A 203 15.23 -3.20 45.02
CA ASN A 203 14.64 -3.57 46.28
C ASN A 203 13.10 -3.47 46.34
N GLY A 204 12.40 -3.64 45.23
CA GLY A 204 10.95 -3.56 45.19
C GLY A 204 10.35 -2.15 45.37
N ASN A 205 11.17 -1.10 45.31
CA ASN A 205 10.73 0.27 45.46
C ASN A 205 10.46 0.91 44.08
N ALA A 206 9.23 1.41 43.90
CA ALA A 206 8.75 1.96 42.63
C ALA A 206 9.23 3.41 42.31
N ALA A 207 10.09 4.00 43.17
CA ALA A 207 10.62 5.35 42.90
C ALA A 207 11.56 5.33 41.69
N ALA A 208 11.45 6.35 40.79
CA ALA A 208 12.26 6.46 39.57
C ALA A 208 13.77 6.37 39.82
N ASN A 209 14.27 6.88 40.93
CA ASN A 209 15.66 6.80 41.36
C ASN A 209 16.07 5.39 41.88
N GLY A 210 15.13 4.46 41.93
CA GLY A 210 15.30 3.08 42.36
C GLY A 210 15.27 2.07 41.22
N LEU A 211 15.51 2.43 39.98
CA LEU A 211 15.57 1.51 38.84
C LEU A 211 17.03 1.14 38.52
N ASP A 212 17.25 -0.14 38.29
CA ASP A 212 18.44 -0.68 37.66
C ASP A 212 18.17 -0.88 36.16
N VAL A 213 19.14 -0.55 35.32
CA VAL A 213 19.04 -0.74 33.86
C VAL A 213 19.91 -1.93 33.45
N TYR A 214 19.31 -2.84 32.70
CA TYR A 214 19.94 -4.04 32.18
C TYR A 214 19.98 -3.99 30.65
N ARG A 215 20.97 -4.69 30.07
CA ARG A 215 21.13 -4.79 28.61
C ARG A 215 21.39 -6.23 28.19
N ASN A 216 20.83 -6.66 27.07
CA ASN A 216 21.17 -7.89 26.36
C ASN A 216 20.89 -7.76 24.86
N ASP A 217 21.31 -8.75 24.07
CA ASP A 217 21.03 -8.94 22.65
C ASP A 217 20.15 -10.19 22.39
N VAL A 218 19.59 -10.76 23.45
CA VAL A 218 18.78 -11.99 23.40
C VAL A 218 17.30 -11.69 23.21
N GLY A 219 16.89 -10.44 23.44
CA GLY A 219 15.49 -10.01 23.30
C GLY A 219 14.57 -10.54 24.40
N ARG A 220 15.10 -10.76 25.60
CA ARG A 220 14.32 -11.16 26.78
C ARG A 220 14.65 -10.25 27.96
N ASP A 221 13.62 -9.80 28.65
CA ASP A 221 13.74 -8.95 29.84
C ASP A 221 14.07 -9.77 31.12
N ASP A 222 15.02 -10.68 30.97
CA ASP A 222 15.50 -11.61 32.00
C ASP A 222 16.89 -11.18 32.51
N VAL A 223 16.95 -10.82 33.78
CA VAL A 223 18.19 -10.41 34.47
C VAL A 223 19.29 -11.48 34.40
N ALA A 224 18.90 -12.77 34.38
CA ALA A 224 19.87 -13.87 34.38
C ALA A 224 20.70 -13.95 33.08
N VAL A 225 20.19 -13.43 31.97
CA VAL A 225 20.89 -13.40 30.67
C VAL A 225 21.34 -12.00 30.26
N SER A 226 21.31 -11.05 31.18
CA SER A 226 21.56 -9.63 30.92
C SER A 226 22.71 -9.10 31.74
N GLN A 227 23.33 -8.03 31.25
CA GLN A 227 24.35 -7.28 31.97
C GLN A 227 23.70 -6.06 32.63
N LYS A 228 23.92 -5.87 33.92
CA LYS A 228 23.57 -4.62 34.58
C LYS A 228 24.48 -3.51 34.07
N THR A 229 23.89 -2.42 33.62
CA THR A 229 24.62 -1.24 33.11
C THR A 229 24.93 -0.26 34.24
N ASN A 230 25.79 0.74 33.94
CA ASN A 230 25.99 1.90 34.81
C ASN A 230 25.04 3.07 34.47
N MET A 231 24.10 2.83 33.56
CA MET A 231 23.11 3.82 33.10
C MET A 231 22.13 4.14 34.22
N THR A 232 21.82 5.42 34.39
CA THR A 232 20.73 5.83 35.28
C THR A 232 19.38 5.61 34.58
N ALA A 233 18.29 5.68 35.34
CA ALA A 233 16.94 5.67 34.76
C ALA A 233 16.73 6.87 33.81
N GLU A 234 17.26 8.04 34.15
CA GLU A 234 17.21 9.25 33.30
C GLU A 234 17.92 9.00 31.96
N ASP A 235 19.15 8.51 31.99
CA ASP A 235 19.90 8.14 30.77
C ASP A 235 19.13 7.15 29.88
N PHE A 236 18.45 6.17 30.49
CA PHE A 236 17.63 5.19 29.78
C PHE A 236 16.44 5.85 29.06
N PHE A 237 15.70 6.74 29.75
CA PHE A 237 14.57 7.44 29.16
C PHE A 237 15.01 8.44 28.09
N ASP A 238 16.12 9.16 28.30
CA ASP A 238 16.66 10.12 27.35
C ASP A 238 17.14 9.39 26.06
N MET A 239 17.83 8.27 26.19
CA MET A 239 18.21 7.41 25.06
C MET A 239 16.97 6.97 24.26
N GLY A 240 15.92 6.50 24.95
CA GLY A 240 14.68 6.09 24.29
C GLY A 240 13.96 7.24 23.60
N ALA A 241 14.01 8.44 24.16
CA ALA A 241 13.44 9.65 23.57
C ALA A 241 14.23 10.12 22.34
N GLU A 242 15.56 10.08 22.40
CA GLU A 242 16.46 10.43 21.29
C GLU A 242 16.23 9.48 20.09
N MET A 243 16.23 8.16 20.33
CA MET A 243 15.96 7.16 19.28
C MET A 243 14.56 7.36 18.64
N ALA A 244 13.54 7.66 19.44
CA ALA A 244 12.19 7.93 18.93
C ALA A 244 12.10 9.26 18.17
N GLY A 245 12.94 10.23 18.51
CA GLY A 245 13.08 11.49 17.76
C GLY A 245 13.56 11.25 16.34
N ASP A 246 14.47 10.28 16.17
CA ASP A 246 15.07 9.92 14.89
C ASP A 246 14.19 8.98 14.03
N SER A 247 13.03 8.55 14.54
CA SER A 247 12.16 7.63 13.80
C SER A 247 11.65 8.22 12.49
N VAL A 248 11.51 7.33 11.49
CA VAL A 248 11.06 7.68 10.14
C VAL A 248 9.59 8.08 10.15
N LYS A 249 9.26 9.15 9.47
CA LYS A 249 7.88 9.47 9.11
C LYS A 249 7.50 8.70 7.85
N LEU A 250 6.63 7.73 8.02
CA LEU A 250 6.09 6.91 6.93
C LEU A 250 5.08 7.74 6.13
N GLU A 251 5.15 7.71 4.81
CA GLU A 251 4.07 8.19 3.96
C GLU A 251 2.97 7.13 3.94
N LEU A 252 1.73 7.54 4.24
CA LEU A 252 0.62 6.63 4.50
C LEU A 252 -0.55 6.90 3.57
N LEU A 253 -1.22 5.84 3.18
CA LEU A 253 -2.55 5.87 2.55
C LEU A 253 -3.60 5.81 3.66
N PRO A 254 -4.46 6.85 3.81
CA PRO A 254 -5.49 6.83 4.85
C PRO A 254 -6.46 5.66 4.67
N LEU A 255 -6.73 4.93 5.74
CA LEU A 255 -7.65 3.78 5.69
C LEU A 255 -9.07 4.19 5.28
N LYS A 256 -9.54 5.37 5.67
CA LYS A 256 -10.85 5.93 5.26
C LYS A 256 -11.02 6.04 3.75
N GLU A 257 -9.92 6.19 3.01
CA GLU A 257 -9.93 6.35 1.57
C GLU A 257 -9.82 5.00 0.82
N TYR A 258 -9.70 3.88 1.57
CA TYR A 258 -9.51 2.55 0.98
C TYR A 258 -10.58 2.19 -0.04
N LYS A 259 -11.86 2.44 0.24
CA LYS A 259 -12.95 2.14 -0.68
C LYS A 259 -12.89 2.98 -1.97
N GLN A 260 -12.33 4.18 -1.91
CA GLN A 260 -12.19 5.06 -3.08
C GLN A 260 -10.91 4.78 -3.87
N ARG A 261 -9.80 4.50 -3.18
CA ARG A 261 -8.47 4.36 -3.78
C ARG A 261 -8.08 2.91 -4.07
N GLY A 262 -8.73 1.94 -3.42
CA GLY A 262 -8.25 0.55 -3.40
C GLY A 262 -6.95 0.40 -2.60
N PHE A 263 -6.41 -0.80 -2.62
CA PHE A 263 -5.27 -1.18 -1.77
C PHE A 263 -4.00 -0.33 -2.01
N ASN A 264 -3.61 -0.10 -3.25
CA ASN A 264 -2.41 0.67 -3.63
C ASN A 264 -2.74 2.06 -4.17
N GLY A 265 -3.89 2.62 -3.85
CA GLY A 265 -4.39 3.81 -4.52
C GLY A 265 -4.78 3.55 -5.98
N LEU A 266 -4.94 2.29 -6.38
CA LEU A 266 -5.25 1.89 -7.77
C LEU A 266 -6.52 2.53 -8.30
N ALA A 267 -7.55 2.70 -7.44
CA ALA A 267 -8.78 3.39 -7.85
C ALA A 267 -8.51 4.83 -8.30
N MET A 268 -7.68 5.56 -7.55
CA MET A 268 -7.27 6.91 -7.96
C MET A 268 -6.41 6.89 -9.22
N GLN A 269 -5.52 5.91 -9.36
CA GLN A 269 -4.74 5.76 -10.59
C GLN A 269 -5.63 5.53 -11.81
N TYR A 270 -6.71 4.76 -11.67
CA TYR A 270 -7.67 4.56 -12.75
C TYR A 270 -8.50 5.81 -13.01
N LEU A 271 -8.98 6.49 -11.97
CA LEU A 271 -9.69 7.77 -12.13
C LEU A 271 -8.81 8.86 -12.77
N GLU A 272 -7.53 8.91 -12.43
CA GLU A 272 -6.56 9.83 -13.05
C GLU A 272 -6.23 9.43 -14.50
N CYS A 273 -6.28 8.14 -14.82
CA CYS A 273 -5.97 7.62 -16.15
C CYS A 273 -7.17 7.61 -17.08
N MET A 274 -8.40 7.57 -16.55
CA MET A 274 -9.62 7.55 -17.32
C MET A 274 -10.18 8.95 -17.50
N GLY A 275 -10.58 9.28 -18.71
CA GLY A 275 -11.27 10.53 -19.06
C GLY A 275 -12.62 10.24 -19.70
N VAL A 276 -13.65 10.97 -19.26
CA VAL A 276 -14.99 10.98 -19.87
C VAL A 276 -15.34 12.41 -20.20
N HIS A 277 -15.60 12.67 -21.46
CA HIS A 277 -15.91 14.01 -21.95
C HIS A 277 -17.16 13.97 -22.83
N GLU A 278 -18.08 14.91 -22.62
CA GLU A 278 -19.19 15.09 -23.54
C GLU A 278 -18.70 15.50 -24.91
N LEU A 279 -19.25 14.92 -25.95
CA LEU A 279 -18.96 15.26 -27.33
C LEU A 279 -19.71 16.54 -27.68
N GLN A 280 -19.08 17.70 -27.48
CA GLN A 280 -19.68 19.00 -27.75
C GLN A 280 -19.33 19.56 -29.15
N ASP A 281 -18.35 18.96 -29.85
CA ASP A 281 -17.86 19.46 -31.11
C ASP A 281 -18.49 18.74 -32.32
N ALA A 282 -19.38 19.44 -33.03
CA ALA A 282 -20.00 18.95 -34.28
C ALA A 282 -18.99 18.62 -35.41
N LYS A 283 -17.72 18.99 -35.27
CA LYS A 283 -16.64 18.69 -36.22
C LYS A 283 -15.84 17.43 -35.87
N PHE A 284 -16.19 16.74 -34.77
CA PHE A 284 -15.51 15.53 -34.39
C PHE A 284 -15.87 14.38 -35.36
N ASP A 285 -14.85 13.82 -35.99
CA ASP A 285 -15.04 12.74 -36.98
C ASP A 285 -15.23 11.41 -36.24
N LEU A 286 -16.48 11.08 -35.95
CA LEU A 286 -16.89 9.86 -35.24
C LEU A 286 -16.47 8.59 -35.99
N SER A 287 -16.32 8.66 -37.33
CA SER A 287 -16.00 7.46 -38.10
C SER A 287 -14.62 6.85 -37.79
N LYS A 288 -13.77 7.61 -37.12
CA LYS A 288 -12.42 7.18 -36.73
C LYS A 288 -12.35 6.40 -35.45
N TYR A 289 -13.48 6.29 -34.72
CA TYR A 289 -13.52 5.69 -33.43
C TYR A 289 -14.55 4.57 -33.35
N GLU A 290 -14.32 3.61 -32.49
CA GLU A 290 -15.30 2.59 -32.18
C GLU A 290 -16.48 3.22 -31.46
N GLN A 291 -17.70 2.96 -31.97
CA GLN A 291 -18.94 3.52 -31.44
C GLN A 291 -19.74 2.43 -30.74
N VAL A 292 -20.15 2.70 -29.52
CA VAL A 292 -20.92 1.78 -28.68
C VAL A 292 -22.22 2.45 -28.25
N SER A 293 -23.34 1.83 -28.55
CA SER A 293 -24.66 2.34 -28.20
C SER A 293 -25.34 1.48 -27.15
N VAL A 294 -25.93 2.12 -26.14
CA VAL A 294 -26.86 1.42 -25.22
C VAL A 294 -28.23 1.22 -25.89
N PRO A 295 -29.00 0.21 -25.48
CA PRO A 295 -30.36 0.05 -25.95
C PRO A 295 -31.23 1.26 -25.57
N ASN A 296 -31.96 1.87 -26.52
CA ASN A 296 -32.82 3.04 -26.37
C ASN A 296 -32.14 4.40 -26.15
N PRO A 297 -31.38 4.94 -27.11
CA PRO A 297 -30.70 6.23 -26.95
C PRO A 297 -31.59 7.47 -27.12
N PHE A 298 -32.90 7.37 -26.94
CA PHE A 298 -33.84 8.51 -27.04
C PHE A 298 -33.57 9.54 -25.92
N LYS A 299 -32.88 10.60 -26.27
CA LYS A 299 -32.30 11.69 -25.47
C LYS A 299 -30.92 11.39 -24.88
N GLY A 300 -30.11 10.61 -25.57
CA GLY A 300 -28.80 10.21 -25.14
C GLY A 300 -27.76 11.34 -25.11
N ALA A 301 -26.71 11.15 -24.34
CA ALA A 301 -25.49 11.93 -24.40
C ALA A 301 -24.42 11.12 -25.14
N ASP A 302 -23.72 11.79 -26.02
CA ASP A 302 -22.52 11.23 -26.66
C ASP A 302 -21.31 11.57 -25.84
N VAL A 303 -20.59 10.54 -25.42
CA VAL A 303 -19.46 10.66 -24.50
C VAL A 303 -18.23 9.99 -25.09
N ILE A 304 -17.10 10.66 -25.03
CA ILE A 304 -15.81 10.05 -25.36
C ILE A 304 -15.21 9.49 -24.08
N PHE A 305 -14.99 8.18 -24.06
CA PHE A 305 -14.23 7.50 -23.04
C PHE A 305 -12.81 7.20 -23.53
N ARG A 306 -11.80 7.44 -22.70
CA ARG A 306 -10.42 6.99 -22.94
C ARG A 306 -9.75 6.61 -21.64
N SER A 307 -8.75 5.75 -21.73
CA SER A 307 -7.82 5.47 -20.63
C SER A 307 -6.39 5.63 -21.11
N THR A 308 -5.50 6.13 -20.27
CA THR A 308 -4.05 6.15 -20.55
C THR A 308 -3.37 4.85 -20.12
N LYS A 309 -4.13 3.91 -19.57
CA LYS A 309 -3.70 2.54 -19.25
C LYS A 309 -4.56 1.52 -19.99
N ASN A 310 -4.01 0.32 -20.16
CA ASN A 310 -4.77 -0.82 -20.64
C ASN A 310 -5.82 -1.22 -19.60
N LEU A 311 -7.04 -1.52 -20.04
CA LEU A 311 -8.12 -2.00 -19.19
C LEU A 311 -8.54 -3.41 -19.65
N GLU A 312 -8.32 -4.42 -18.81
CA GLU A 312 -8.69 -5.80 -19.12
C GLU A 312 -10.18 -6.06 -18.86
N GLU A 313 -10.78 -6.93 -19.65
CA GLU A 313 -12.20 -7.27 -19.58
C GLU A 313 -13.11 -6.03 -19.46
N PHE A 314 -12.83 -5.01 -20.27
CA PHE A 314 -13.61 -3.77 -20.27
C PHE A 314 -15.07 -4.05 -20.68
N ARG A 315 -16.00 -3.47 -19.94
CA ARG A 315 -17.44 -3.57 -20.21
C ARG A 315 -18.14 -2.23 -20.02
N LEU A 316 -19.10 -1.95 -20.89
CA LEU A 316 -20.11 -0.94 -20.64
C LEU A 316 -21.32 -1.61 -20.01
N LEU A 317 -21.81 -1.08 -18.90
CA LEU A 317 -22.87 -1.66 -18.08
C LEU A 317 -24.14 -0.81 -18.11
N GLU A 318 -25.28 -1.49 -18.13
CA GLU A 318 -26.54 -0.95 -17.64
C GLU A 318 -26.58 -1.20 -16.11
N LEU A 319 -26.51 -0.13 -15.30
CA LEU A 319 -26.31 -0.28 -13.85
C LEU A 319 -27.53 -0.87 -13.14
N ALA A 320 -28.74 -0.57 -13.60
CA ALA A 320 -29.97 -1.07 -12.97
C ALA A 320 -30.08 -2.61 -13.03
N SER A 321 -29.58 -3.23 -14.09
CA SER A 321 -29.63 -4.70 -14.30
C SER A 321 -28.28 -5.38 -14.11
N CYS A 322 -27.20 -4.61 -13.92
CA CYS A 322 -25.82 -5.05 -13.96
C CYS A 322 -25.45 -5.81 -15.24
N LYS A 323 -26.18 -5.54 -16.34
CA LYS A 323 -26.00 -6.23 -17.61
C LYS A 323 -24.93 -5.52 -18.43
N SER A 324 -24.00 -6.30 -18.98
CA SER A 324 -23.06 -5.79 -19.97
C SER A 324 -23.78 -5.56 -21.31
N VAL A 325 -23.71 -4.34 -21.81
CA VAL A 325 -24.25 -3.95 -23.14
C VAL A 325 -23.15 -3.94 -24.21
N TYR A 326 -21.90 -3.89 -23.77
CA TYR A 326 -20.71 -4.00 -24.63
C TYR A 326 -19.58 -4.60 -23.79
N SER A 327 -18.73 -5.40 -24.44
CA SER A 327 -17.52 -5.96 -23.81
C SER A 327 -16.37 -6.00 -24.79
N LYS A 328 -15.17 -5.79 -24.25
CA LYS A 328 -13.91 -5.88 -24.98
C LYS A 328 -12.88 -6.53 -24.06
N ASP A 329 -12.21 -7.58 -24.53
CA ASP A 329 -11.25 -8.31 -23.68
C ASP A 329 -10.12 -7.41 -23.19
N LEU A 330 -9.68 -6.46 -24.02
CA LEU A 330 -8.65 -5.50 -23.71
C LEU A 330 -8.93 -4.17 -24.42
N LEU A 331 -9.16 -3.12 -23.65
CA LEU A 331 -9.15 -1.75 -24.15
C LEU A 331 -7.73 -1.21 -23.99
N MET A 332 -7.11 -0.88 -25.13
CA MET A 332 -5.71 -0.41 -25.15
C MET A 332 -5.57 1.00 -24.59
N ALA A 333 -4.41 1.30 -24.03
CA ALA A 333 -4.06 2.67 -23.62
C ALA A 333 -4.24 3.64 -24.81
N ASP A 334 -4.81 4.80 -24.51
CA ASP A 334 -5.13 5.88 -25.45
C ASP A 334 -6.16 5.53 -26.54
N GLU A 335 -6.72 4.33 -26.51
CA GLU A 335 -7.85 3.99 -27.34
C GLU A 335 -9.08 4.78 -26.87
N LYS A 336 -9.81 5.34 -27.84
CA LYS A 336 -11.01 6.12 -27.58
C LYS A 336 -12.25 5.35 -28.01
N LEU A 337 -13.22 5.28 -27.12
CA LEU A 337 -14.56 4.77 -27.43
C LEU A 337 -15.55 5.94 -27.43
N VAL A 338 -16.43 5.97 -28.41
CA VAL A 338 -17.59 6.86 -28.40
C VAL A 338 -18.77 6.09 -27.85
N LEU A 339 -19.26 6.53 -26.68
CA LEU A 339 -20.36 5.91 -25.98
C LEU A 339 -21.63 6.72 -26.19
N HIS A 340 -22.64 6.12 -26.85
CA HIS A 340 -23.97 6.68 -27.00
C HIS A 340 -24.83 6.19 -25.81
N LEU A 341 -24.91 7.00 -24.75
CA LEU A 341 -25.55 6.65 -23.49
C LEU A 341 -27.01 7.12 -23.46
N GLU A 342 -27.81 6.52 -22.59
CA GLU A 342 -29.06 7.13 -22.18
C GLU A 342 -28.80 8.45 -21.46
N SER A 343 -29.84 9.27 -21.22
CA SER A 343 -29.67 10.57 -20.56
C SER A 343 -28.86 10.46 -19.29
N LEU A 344 -27.89 11.37 -19.12
CA LEU A 344 -27.10 11.51 -17.89
C LEU A 344 -27.96 12.23 -16.84
N GLU A 345 -28.78 11.48 -16.12
CA GLU A 345 -29.61 12.00 -15.05
C GLU A 345 -28.93 11.84 -13.69
N THR A 346 -29.56 12.38 -12.64
CA THR A 346 -29.05 12.32 -11.25
C THR A 346 -28.87 10.87 -10.74
N ILE A 347 -29.65 9.92 -11.30
CA ILE A 347 -29.48 8.49 -11.03
C ILE A 347 -28.67 7.89 -12.18
N PRO A 348 -27.48 7.36 -11.92
CA PRO A 348 -26.64 6.82 -12.98
C PRO A 348 -27.30 5.58 -13.60
N LYS A 349 -27.49 5.59 -14.91
CA LYS A 349 -28.03 4.45 -15.66
C LYS A 349 -26.94 3.59 -16.27
N ASN A 350 -25.83 4.22 -16.63
CA ASN A 350 -24.70 3.57 -17.30
C ASN A 350 -23.42 3.66 -16.48
N GLY A 351 -22.62 2.66 -16.62
CA GLY A 351 -21.32 2.59 -15.98
C GLY A 351 -20.34 1.77 -16.80
N ILE A 352 -19.11 1.72 -16.36
CA ILE A 352 -18.09 0.85 -16.91
C ILE A 352 -17.58 -0.12 -15.85
N SER A 353 -17.13 -1.28 -16.27
CA SER A 353 -16.32 -2.17 -15.44
C SER A 353 -15.11 -2.68 -16.21
N PHE A 354 -14.08 -3.05 -15.47
CA PHE A 354 -12.87 -3.70 -15.99
C PHE A 354 -12.18 -4.44 -14.86
N LYS A 355 -11.22 -5.30 -15.20
CA LYS A 355 -10.32 -5.89 -14.20
C LYS A 355 -9.10 -4.99 -14.00
N ASP A 356 -8.82 -4.70 -12.74
CA ASP A 356 -7.61 -4.00 -12.34
C ASP A 356 -6.38 -4.93 -12.40
N ASP A 357 -5.18 -4.37 -12.21
CA ASP A 357 -3.92 -5.11 -12.22
C ASP A 357 -3.87 -6.24 -11.17
N ALA A 358 -4.79 -6.24 -10.19
CA ALA A 358 -4.98 -7.29 -9.19
C ALA A 358 -6.02 -8.35 -9.63
N GLY A 359 -6.58 -8.23 -10.84
CA GLY A 359 -7.64 -9.11 -11.35
C GLY A 359 -8.99 -8.91 -10.66
N ARG A 360 -9.19 -7.79 -9.94
CA ARG A 360 -10.47 -7.43 -9.29
C ARG A 360 -11.33 -6.66 -10.27
N GLU A 361 -12.62 -6.97 -10.31
CA GLU A 361 -13.57 -6.16 -11.06
C GLU A 361 -13.75 -4.81 -10.37
N ARG A 362 -13.49 -3.74 -11.13
CA ARG A 362 -13.73 -2.34 -10.73
C ARG A 362 -14.92 -1.84 -11.51
N ARG A 363 -15.81 -1.10 -10.84
CA ARG A 363 -17.03 -0.56 -11.45
C ARG A 363 -17.11 0.94 -11.21
N PHE A 364 -17.45 1.69 -12.26
CA PHE A 364 -17.60 3.14 -12.19
C PHE A 364 -18.91 3.55 -12.84
N ALA A 365 -19.68 4.38 -12.15
CA ALA A 365 -20.84 5.05 -12.74
C ALA A 365 -20.37 6.23 -13.58
N ILE A 366 -21.08 6.49 -14.69
CA ILE A 366 -20.91 7.69 -15.50
C ILE A 366 -21.99 8.68 -15.06
N LEU A 367 -21.56 9.82 -14.54
CA LEU A 367 -22.43 10.84 -13.92
C LEU A 367 -22.24 12.19 -14.57
N GLN A 368 -23.29 13.03 -14.49
CA GLN A 368 -23.19 14.43 -14.84
C GLN A 368 -23.34 15.31 -13.60
N SER A 369 -22.45 16.28 -13.45
CA SER A 369 -22.48 17.26 -12.39
C SER A 369 -23.68 18.21 -12.56
N GLY A 370 -24.53 18.30 -11.55
CA GLY A 370 -25.62 19.25 -11.54
C GLY A 370 -25.18 20.72 -11.39
N LYS A 371 -23.89 20.96 -11.09
CA LYS A 371 -23.33 22.29 -10.87
C LYS A 371 -22.87 22.95 -12.18
N ASP A 372 -22.20 22.23 -13.04
CA ASP A 372 -21.53 22.76 -14.23
C ASP A 372 -21.74 21.90 -15.49
N GLY A 373 -22.52 20.81 -15.38
CA GLY A 373 -22.79 19.90 -16.49
C GLY A 373 -21.60 19.00 -16.88
N SER A 374 -20.46 19.07 -16.18
CA SER A 374 -19.32 18.21 -16.47
C SER A 374 -19.64 16.75 -16.24
N ILE A 375 -19.08 15.87 -17.10
CA ILE A 375 -19.23 14.41 -16.95
C ILE A 375 -18.04 13.86 -16.20
N TYR A 376 -18.29 12.96 -15.27
CA TYR A 376 -17.25 12.36 -14.45
C TYR A 376 -17.54 10.88 -14.14
N LEU A 377 -16.51 10.17 -13.71
CA LEU A 377 -16.60 8.79 -13.25
C LEU A 377 -16.60 8.77 -11.71
N GLN A 378 -17.48 7.95 -11.16
CA GLN A 378 -17.50 7.67 -9.71
C GLN A 378 -17.46 6.17 -9.51
N GLU A 379 -16.52 5.69 -8.72
CA GLU A 379 -16.48 4.27 -8.36
C GLU A 379 -17.71 3.87 -7.55
N ILE A 380 -18.27 2.71 -7.90
CA ILE A 380 -19.41 2.08 -7.25
C ILE A 380 -19.04 0.65 -6.86
N ASP A 381 -19.68 0.13 -5.80
CA ASP A 381 -19.47 -1.24 -5.32
C ASP A 381 -20.05 -2.30 -6.26
#